data_58488548fca88d1ee7abc8d22b474d28
#
_entry.id   58488548fca88d1ee7abc8d22b474d28
#
_cell.length_a   1.000
_cell.length_b   1.000
_cell.length_c   1.000
_cell.angle_alpha   90.00
_cell.angle_beta   90.00
_cell.angle_gamma   90.00
#
_symmetry.space_group_name_H-M   'P 1'
#
loop_
_entity.id
_entity.type
_entity.pdbx_description
1 polymer ?
#
loop_
_entity_poly.entity_id
_entity_poly.type
_entity_poly.pdbx_seq_one_letter_code
_entity_poly.pdbx_strand_id
1 'polypeptide(L)'
;LAVVSQMAHHVALMYAGQIVESAPAQAFFGNPLHPYAQQLLAALPEGAERDRPLASILGSVPPLTTLFAGCRFEQRCRSAQAACRDTPPQLIETTAQHSVRCILYQAHHEMPRVALAAPLQPAEAVAPSLTVASTNKLLEVEHLKVYFPIKRGVLRRTVGYVKAVDDVSFSLRQGQTLALVGESGCGKTTTGKAILQLLRQQAIISGRVSLFDEDLSRLHGADLLRARRQAQIIFQDPFASLDPRMRVRAILEEGMIALRPELDGATRALLLAALIDRVGLRQDVLQRYPHEFSGGQRQRIAIARALAVEPQVIVCDEPTSALDVSVQAQILNLLKDLQQETGMAYLFITHNIGVVEYLADEVVVMLGGVIVEAGPASRVLSDPQHEYTKKLLAAVPRLAIAQAHSTVL
;
A
#
# COMPACT_ATOMS: atom_id res chain seq x y z
N LEU A 1 14.23 -1.55 3.91
CA LEU A 1 15.40 -0.68 4.17
C LEU A 1 15.82 -0.74 5.64
N ALA A 2 14.91 -0.74 6.61
CA ALA A 2 15.24 -0.81 8.03
C ALA A 2 16.05 -2.07 8.42
N VAL A 3 15.73 -3.24 7.86
CA VAL A 3 16.54 -4.46 8.04
C VAL A 3 17.96 -4.27 7.49
N VAL A 4 18.10 -3.65 6.33
CA VAL A 4 19.41 -3.37 5.72
C VAL A 4 20.24 -2.44 6.61
N SER A 5 19.62 -1.42 7.22
CA SER A 5 20.31 -0.49 8.11
C SER A 5 20.90 -1.16 9.36
N GLN A 6 20.27 -2.24 9.83
CA GLN A 6 20.70 -2.97 11.04
C GLN A 6 21.70 -4.10 10.75
N MET A 7 21.62 -4.71 9.56
CA MET A 7 22.42 -5.90 9.26
C MET A 7 23.58 -5.66 8.30
N ALA A 8 23.47 -4.66 7.41
CA ALA A 8 24.50 -4.41 6.41
C ALA A 8 25.65 -3.59 6.97
N HIS A 9 26.88 -3.96 6.65
CA HIS A 9 28.04 -3.13 6.91
C HIS A 9 28.23 -2.06 5.84
N HIS A 10 27.85 -2.39 4.60
CA HIS A 10 28.00 -1.53 3.44
C HIS A 10 26.76 -1.64 2.54
N VAL A 11 26.32 -0.53 1.98
CA VAL A 11 25.14 -0.44 1.11
C VAL A 11 25.57 0.06 -0.26
N ALA A 12 25.14 -0.64 -1.31
CA ALA A 12 25.25 -0.19 -2.69
C ALA A 12 23.83 -0.01 -3.26
N LEU A 13 23.47 1.24 -3.57
CA LEU A 13 22.19 1.59 -4.17
C LEU A 13 22.27 1.53 -5.69
N MET A 14 21.36 0.79 -6.31
CA MET A 14 21.29 0.63 -7.76
C MET A 14 20.04 1.32 -8.33
N TYR A 15 20.19 1.98 -9.48
CA TYR A 15 19.09 2.52 -10.26
C TYR A 15 19.27 2.21 -11.76
N ALA A 16 18.22 1.68 -12.40
CA ALA A 16 18.22 1.33 -13.82
C ALA A 16 19.47 0.54 -14.27
N GLY A 17 19.93 -0.46 -13.48
CA GLY A 17 21.09 -1.30 -13.78
C GLY A 17 22.45 -0.64 -13.51
N GLN A 18 22.52 0.45 -12.76
CA GLN A 18 23.76 1.14 -12.43
C GLN A 18 23.84 1.49 -10.94
N ILE A 19 25.00 1.27 -10.30
CA ILE A 19 25.24 1.73 -8.93
C ILE A 19 25.35 3.26 -8.94
N VAL A 20 24.48 3.90 -8.17
CA VAL A 20 24.39 5.37 -8.06
C VAL A 20 25.00 5.90 -6.78
N GLU A 21 25.03 5.09 -5.73
CA GLU A 21 25.68 5.41 -4.45
C GLU A 21 26.16 4.14 -3.76
N SER A 22 27.31 4.20 -3.10
CA SER A 22 27.88 3.09 -2.33
C SER A 22 28.61 3.64 -1.10
N ALA A 23 28.21 3.20 0.10
CA ALA A 23 28.73 3.73 1.35
C ALA A 23 28.62 2.73 2.51
N PRO A 24 29.37 2.88 3.61
CA PRO A 24 29.07 2.22 4.87
C PRO A 24 27.63 2.51 5.29
N ALA A 25 26.92 1.51 5.83
CA ALA A 25 25.48 1.63 6.13
C ALA A 25 25.15 2.87 6.97
N GLN A 26 25.95 3.14 8.01
CA GLN A 26 25.76 4.33 8.85
C GLN A 26 25.83 5.64 8.06
N ALA A 27 26.78 5.76 7.14
CA ALA A 27 26.94 6.96 6.28
C ALA A 27 25.77 7.05 5.27
N PHE A 28 25.39 5.94 4.65
CA PHE A 28 24.30 5.89 3.68
C PHE A 28 22.95 6.32 4.29
N PHE A 29 22.57 5.79 5.46
CA PHE A 29 21.30 6.12 6.11
C PHE A 29 21.34 7.46 6.85
N GLY A 30 22.52 7.89 7.34
CA GLY A 30 22.67 9.16 8.05
C GLY A 30 22.80 10.38 7.14
N ASN A 31 23.45 10.23 5.99
CA ASN A 31 23.71 11.32 5.03
C ASN A 31 23.77 10.79 3.60
N PRO A 32 22.63 10.42 3.00
CA PRO A 32 22.57 9.97 1.61
C PRO A 32 22.96 11.11 0.67
N LEU A 33 23.85 10.84 -0.28
CA LEU A 33 24.36 11.84 -1.20
C LEU A 33 23.57 11.92 -2.50
N HIS A 34 23.25 10.77 -3.11
CA HIS A 34 22.56 10.76 -4.40
C HIS A 34 21.09 11.20 -4.24
N PRO A 35 20.56 12.09 -5.10
CA PRO A 35 19.15 12.53 -5.03
C PRO A 35 18.13 11.39 -5.05
N TYR A 36 18.45 10.26 -5.69
CA TYR A 36 17.61 9.07 -5.64
C TYR A 36 17.58 8.43 -4.25
N ALA A 37 18.72 8.34 -3.56
CA ALA A 37 18.81 7.82 -2.19
C ALA A 37 17.99 8.70 -1.22
N GLN A 38 18.14 10.01 -1.33
CA GLN A 38 17.39 10.98 -0.52
C GLN A 38 15.87 10.85 -0.73
N GLN A 39 15.42 10.78 -1.98
CA GLN A 39 14.01 10.62 -2.29
C GLN A 39 13.47 9.24 -1.87
N LEU A 40 14.28 8.18 -1.98
CA LEU A 40 13.91 6.83 -1.57
C LEU A 40 13.71 6.73 -0.05
N LEU A 41 14.59 7.33 0.74
CA LEU A 41 14.47 7.36 2.19
C LEU A 41 13.31 8.25 2.66
N ALA A 42 13.09 9.38 1.98
CA ALA A 42 11.96 10.26 2.26
C ALA A 42 10.59 9.65 1.89
N ALA A 43 10.57 8.61 1.04
CA ALA A 43 9.35 7.90 0.65
C ALA A 43 8.92 6.81 1.65
N LEU A 44 9.68 6.59 2.71
CA LEU A 44 9.35 5.60 3.74
C LEU A 44 8.17 6.09 4.58
N PRO A 45 7.18 5.23 4.89
CA PRO A 45 6.06 5.60 5.74
C PRO A 45 6.42 5.69 7.23
N GLU A 46 7.56 5.09 7.65
CA GLU A 46 8.01 5.09 9.04
C GLU A 46 8.37 6.51 9.50
N GLY A 47 7.68 7.01 10.51
CA GLY A 47 7.89 8.35 11.06
C GLY A 47 7.36 9.49 10.18
N ALA A 48 6.61 9.18 9.12
CA ALA A 48 5.95 10.20 8.31
C ALA A 48 4.77 10.82 9.08
N GLU A 49 4.59 12.13 8.92
CA GLU A 49 3.43 12.83 9.46
C GLU A 49 2.16 12.35 8.75
N ARG A 50 1.17 11.96 9.54
CA ARG A 50 -0.07 11.39 9.02
C ARG A 50 -0.85 12.36 8.11
N ASP A 51 -0.76 13.66 8.37
CA ASP A 51 -1.52 14.69 7.67
C ASP A 51 -0.84 15.17 6.37
N ARG A 52 0.36 14.65 6.06
CA ARG A 52 1.10 15.00 4.85
C ARG A 52 1.21 13.80 3.91
N PRO A 53 1.17 14.03 2.58
CA PRO A 53 1.42 12.97 1.63
C PRO A 53 2.88 12.48 1.77
N LEU A 54 3.10 11.17 1.63
CA LEU A 54 4.43 10.60 1.55
C LEU A 54 5.19 11.18 0.37
N ALA A 55 6.47 11.45 0.56
CA ALA A 55 7.32 11.82 -0.55
C ALA A 55 7.33 10.67 -1.57
N SER A 56 7.02 10.97 -2.81
CA SER A 56 7.00 9.96 -3.88
C SER A 56 7.93 10.35 -5.00
N ILE A 57 8.58 9.35 -5.59
CA ILE A 57 9.42 9.53 -6.78
C ILE A 57 8.50 9.42 -8.00
N LEU A 58 8.23 10.53 -8.67
CA LEU A 58 7.33 10.57 -9.81
C LEU A 58 7.82 9.74 -11.00
N GLY A 59 6.90 9.25 -11.81
CA GLY A 59 7.20 8.44 -12.99
C GLY A 59 7.59 7.00 -12.66
N SER A 60 8.04 6.26 -13.67
CA SER A 60 8.49 4.87 -13.56
C SER A 60 9.98 4.76 -13.89
N VAL A 61 10.62 3.67 -13.43
CA VAL A 61 11.99 3.35 -13.84
C VAL A 61 11.98 3.09 -15.36
N PRO A 62 12.88 3.75 -16.12
CA PRO A 62 12.96 3.53 -17.56
C PRO A 62 13.23 2.05 -17.91
N PRO A 63 12.68 1.55 -19.03
CA PRO A 63 12.99 0.20 -19.51
C PRO A 63 14.49 0.00 -19.69
N LEU A 64 14.99 -1.22 -19.47
CA LEU A 64 16.41 -1.56 -19.63
C LEU A 64 16.91 -1.41 -21.08
N THR A 65 15.98 -1.34 -22.03
CA THR A 65 16.29 -1.07 -23.47
C THR A 65 16.52 0.41 -23.76
N THR A 66 16.31 1.30 -22.77
CA THR A 66 16.53 2.74 -22.94
C THR A 66 18.02 3.03 -23.06
N LEU A 67 18.40 3.76 -24.10
CA LEU A 67 19.75 4.29 -24.24
C LEU A 67 19.87 5.59 -23.48
N PHE A 68 20.85 5.67 -22.58
CA PHE A 68 21.09 6.84 -21.75
C PHE A 68 22.34 7.59 -22.22
N ALA A 69 22.18 8.83 -22.64
CA ALA A 69 23.29 9.71 -22.97
C ALA A 69 23.95 10.32 -21.72
N GLY A 70 23.17 10.48 -20.64
CA GLY A 70 23.59 11.12 -19.39
C GLY A 70 23.20 10.33 -18.15
N CYS A 71 22.78 11.04 -17.10
CA CYS A 71 22.34 10.44 -15.84
C CYS A 71 21.05 9.66 -16.00
N ARG A 72 21.04 8.37 -15.61
CA ARG A 72 19.85 7.50 -15.73
C ARG A 72 18.68 7.96 -14.89
N PHE A 73 18.92 8.73 -13.83
CA PHE A 73 17.89 9.25 -12.93
C PHE A 73 17.38 10.65 -13.33
N GLU A 74 17.95 11.29 -14.35
CA GLU A 74 17.68 12.69 -14.72
C GLU A 74 16.21 13.04 -14.79
N GLN A 75 15.40 12.27 -15.52
CA GLN A 75 13.97 12.52 -15.73
C GLN A 75 13.12 12.51 -14.42
N ARG A 76 13.64 11.92 -13.35
CA ARG A 76 12.97 11.77 -12.05
C ARG A 76 13.67 12.54 -10.94
N CYS A 77 14.79 13.18 -11.26
CA CYS A 77 15.63 13.91 -10.30
C CYS A 77 15.08 15.32 -10.08
N ARG A 78 14.77 15.66 -8.84
CA ARG A 78 14.34 17.03 -8.47
C ARG A 78 15.46 18.06 -8.57
N SER A 79 16.71 17.60 -8.53
CA SER A 79 17.92 18.44 -8.65
C SER A 79 18.58 18.31 -10.02
N ALA A 80 17.82 17.88 -11.06
CA ALA A 80 18.36 17.72 -12.40
C ALA A 80 18.83 19.06 -12.98
N GLN A 81 20.02 19.02 -13.61
CA GLN A 81 20.61 20.15 -14.34
C GLN A 81 20.69 19.80 -15.83
N ALA A 82 20.88 20.80 -16.68
CA ALA A 82 21.03 20.59 -18.13
C ALA A 82 22.13 19.56 -18.47
N ALA A 83 23.27 19.64 -17.80
CA ALA A 83 24.38 18.71 -17.99
C ALA A 83 24.02 17.24 -17.66
N CYS A 84 23.00 16.98 -16.84
CA CYS A 84 22.57 15.63 -16.50
C CYS A 84 22.03 14.86 -17.70
N ARG A 85 21.56 15.53 -18.76
CA ARG A 85 20.99 14.90 -19.97
C ARG A 85 22.05 14.28 -20.87
N ASP A 86 23.18 14.97 -21.00
CA ASP A 86 24.16 14.68 -22.06
C ASP A 86 25.48 14.16 -21.50
N THR A 87 25.71 14.30 -20.18
CA THR A 87 26.94 13.88 -19.54
C THR A 87 26.70 12.75 -18.56
N PRO A 88 27.23 11.54 -18.83
CA PRO A 88 27.10 10.42 -17.90
C PRO A 88 27.98 10.65 -16.68
N PRO A 89 27.40 10.69 -15.46
CA PRO A 89 28.18 10.90 -14.25
C PRO A 89 29.06 9.70 -13.94
N GLN A 90 30.31 9.96 -13.52
CA GLN A 90 31.20 8.91 -13.03
C GLN A 90 30.94 8.62 -11.55
N LEU A 91 31.25 7.40 -11.12
CA LEU A 91 31.23 7.06 -9.69
C LEU A 91 32.52 7.62 -9.07
N ILE A 92 32.38 8.61 -8.22
CA ILE A 92 33.50 9.26 -7.54
C ILE A 92 33.42 9.04 -6.04
N GLU A 93 34.56 8.91 -5.38
CA GLU A 93 34.66 8.87 -3.93
C GLU A 93 34.64 10.29 -3.38
N THR A 94 33.69 10.59 -2.49
CA THR A 94 33.53 11.93 -1.88
C THR A 94 34.15 11.99 -0.49
N THR A 95 34.06 10.88 0.26
CA THR A 95 34.69 10.67 1.54
C THR A 95 35.17 9.24 1.64
N ALA A 96 35.93 8.86 2.67
CA ALA A 96 36.44 7.49 2.82
C ALA A 96 35.29 6.44 2.69
N GLN A 97 35.39 5.59 1.68
CA GLN A 97 34.45 4.51 1.35
C GLN A 97 33.03 4.98 0.98
N HIS A 98 32.79 6.27 0.71
CA HIS A 98 31.51 6.78 0.27
C HIS A 98 31.61 7.32 -1.16
N SER A 99 31.04 6.58 -2.10
CA SER A 99 31.08 6.89 -3.53
C SER A 99 29.70 7.25 -4.05
N VAL A 100 29.62 8.26 -4.91
CA VAL A 100 28.38 8.73 -5.52
C VAL A 100 28.53 8.96 -7.02
N ARG A 101 27.52 8.60 -7.79
CA ARG A 101 27.45 8.80 -9.24
C ARG A 101 26.49 9.94 -9.55
N CYS A 102 26.94 11.17 -9.32
CA CYS A 102 26.11 12.36 -9.54
C CYS A 102 26.97 13.54 -9.94
N ILE A 103 26.54 14.30 -10.96
CA ILE A 103 27.26 15.47 -11.48
C ILE A 103 27.45 16.55 -10.39
N LEU A 104 26.50 16.67 -9.46
CA LEU A 104 26.60 17.65 -8.36
C LEU A 104 27.85 17.51 -7.49
N TYR A 105 28.51 16.35 -7.52
CA TYR A 105 29.71 16.06 -6.73
C TYR A 105 30.98 15.97 -7.60
N GLN A 106 30.89 16.13 -8.92
CA GLN A 106 32.06 16.13 -9.81
C GLN A 106 32.76 17.47 -9.75
N ALA A 107 34.12 17.47 -9.63
CA ALA A 107 34.95 18.60 -9.42
C ALA A 107 34.83 19.64 -10.53
N HIS A 108 34.10 20.66 -10.33
CA HIS A 108 34.00 22.01 -10.85
C HIS A 108 32.80 22.75 -10.28
N HIS A 109 32.07 22.12 -9.35
CA HIS A 109 31.09 22.79 -8.56
C HIS A 109 31.55 22.79 -7.11
N GLU A 110 31.81 23.97 -6.55
CA GLU A 110 31.82 24.16 -5.10
C GLU A 110 30.58 23.47 -4.55
N MET A 111 30.75 22.57 -3.57
CA MET A 111 29.67 21.80 -2.98
C MET A 111 28.52 22.75 -2.61
N PRO A 112 27.42 22.77 -3.34
CA PRO A 112 26.21 23.32 -2.76
C PRO A 112 25.91 22.39 -1.60
N ARG A 113 25.94 22.86 -0.37
CA ARG A 113 25.15 22.24 0.68
C ARG A 113 23.73 22.26 0.16
N VAL A 114 23.31 21.18 -0.50
CA VAL A 114 21.90 20.96 -0.80
C VAL A 114 21.30 20.74 0.58
N ALA A 115 20.87 21.84 1.20
CA ALA A 115 19.89 21.75 2.25
C ALA A 115 18.82 20.79 1.71
N LEU A 116 18.52 19.75 2.45
CA LEU A 116 17.35 18.89 2.19
C LEU A 116 16.27 19.85 1.72
N ALA A 117 15.92 19.78 0.44
CA ALA A 117 14.93 20.68 -0.12
C ALA A 117 13.75 20.62 0.82
N ALA A 118 13.46 21.73 1.47
CA ALA A 118 12.31 21.81 2.35
C ALA A 118 11.14 21.19 1.58
N PRO A 119 10.35 20.35 2.22
CA PRO A 119 9.19 19.73 1.54
C PRO A 119 8.51 20.86 0.80
N LEU A 120 8.28 20.66 -0.50
CA LEU A 120 7.54 21.63 -1.31
C LEU A 120 6.36 22.04 -0.45
N GLN A 121 6.27 23.34 -0.16
CA GLN A 121 5.05 23.87 0.45
C GLN A 121 3.94 23.40 -0.47
N PRO A 122 2.97 22.63 0.01
CA PRO A 122 1.80 22.30 -0.77
C PRO A 122 1.20 23.66 -1.14
N ALA A 123 0.80 23.82 -2.39
CA ALA A 123 -0.16 24.86 -2.75
C ALA A 123 -1.20 24.85 -1.64
N GLU A 124 -1.46 26.02 -1.05
CA GLU A 124 -2.25 26.28 0.16
C GLU A 124 -3.18 25.11 0.51
N ALA A 125 -2.77 24.33 1.51
CA ALA A 125 -3.60 23.25 2.01
C ALA A 125 -4.90 23.91 2.48
N VAL A 126 -5.97 23.66 1.75
CA VAL A 126 -7.31 23.81 2.30
C VAL A 126 -7.26 23.11 3.64
N ALA A 127 -7.44 23.88 4.71
CA ALA A 127 -7.37 23.38 6.07
C ALA A 127 -8.16 22.08 6.13
N PRO A 128 -7.57 20.97 6.64
CA PRO A 128 -8.28 19.74 6.77
C PRO A 128 -9.52 20.04 7.60
N SER A 129 -10.67 20.00 6.97
CA SER A 129 -11.93 19.93 7.68
C SER A 129 -11.75 18.72 8.60
N LEU A 130 -11.70 18.96 9.91
CA LEU A 130 -11.77 17.91 10.92
C LEU A 130 -13.00 17.08 10.54
N THR A 131 -12.81 15.99 9.87
CA THR A 131 -13.88 15.03 9.59
C THR A 131 -14.28 14.52 10.95
N VAL A 132 -15.37 15.09 11.46
CA VAL A 132 -16.08 14.58 12.64
C VAL A 132 -16.28 13.10 12.30
N ALA A 133 -15.66 12.22 13.10
CA ALA A 133 -15.77 10.79 12.93
C ALA A 133 -17.26 10.46 12.83
N SER A 134 -17.70 10.08 11.65
CA SER A 134 -19.10 9.72 11.41
C SER A 134 -19.45 8.59 12.37
N THR A 135 -20.52 8.74 13.11
CA THR A 135 -21.04 7.68 14.01
C THR A 135 -21.61 6.51 13.22
N ASN A 136 -21.72 6.66 11.89
CA ASN A 136 -22.34 5.67 11.01
C ASN A 136 -21.40 4.47 10.80
N LYS A 137 -21.74 3.33 11.40
CA LYS A 137 -21.05 2.05 11.17
C LYS A 137 -21.45 1.53 9.78
N LEU A 138 -20.46 1.28 8.91
CA LEU A 138 -20.67 0.68 7.59
C LEU A 138 -20.56 -0.85 7.65
N LEU A 139 -19.58 -1.35 8.42
CA LEU A 139 -19.34 -2.79 8.58
C LEU A 139 -19.29 -3.12 10.07
N GLU A 140 -20.00 -4.17 10.46
CA GLU A 140 -19.96 -4.73 11.80
C GLU A 140 -19.72 -6.23 11.74
N VAL A 141 -18.71 -6.70 12.43
CA VAL A 141 -18.33 -8.12 12.53
C VAL A 141 -18.48 -8.54 13.97
N GLU A 142 -19.32 -9.55 14.21
CA GLU A 142 -19.65 -10.04 15.53
C GLU A 142 -19.41 -11.55 15.61
N HIS A 143 -18.53 -11.96 16.52
CA HIS A 143 -18.23 -13.36 16.82
C HIS A 143 -17.89 -14.21 15.59
N LEU A 144 -17.19 -13.63 14.61
CA LEU A 144 -16.83 -14.31 13.36
C LEU A 144 -15.91 -15.49 13.64
N LYS A 145 -16.31 -16.66 13.14
CA LYS A 145 -15.51 -17.89 13.16
C LYS A 145 -15.42 -18.45 11.75
N VAL A 146 -14.23 -18.89 11.34
CA VAL A 146 -13.97 -19.49 10.04
C VAL A 146 -13.14 -20.76 10.22
N TYR A 147 -13.77 -21.91 9.99
CA TYR A 147 -13.19 -23.24 10.20
C TYR A 147 -13.11 -23.99 8.88
N PHE A 148 -11.91 -24.41 8.50
CA PHE A 148 -11.67 -25.21 7.30
C PHE A 148 -11.71 -26.71 7.66
N PRO A 149 -12.57 -27.53 7.00
CA PRO A 149 -12.64 -28.95 7.28
C PRO A 149 -11.40 -29.70 6.78
N ILE A 150 -10.78 -30.48 7.66
CA ILE A 150 -9.69 -31.40 7.31
C ILE A 150 -10.34 -32.68 6.80
N LYS A 151 -10.23 -32.95 5.49
CA LYS A 151 -10.79 -34.14 4.85
C LYS A 151 -9.73 -35.22 4.70
N ARG A 152 -10.02 -36.49 5.09
CA ARG A 152 -9.13 -37.66 4.95
C ARG A 152 -9.81 -38.83 4.24
N GLY A 153 -8.97 -39.65 3.61
CA GLY A 153 -9.39 -40.88 2.92
C GLY A 153 -10.06 -40.66 1.57
N VAL A 154 -10.32 -41.78 0.84
CA VAL A 154 -10.94 -41.76 -0.50
C VAL A 154 -12.33 -41.13 -0.46
N LEU A 155 -13.07 -41.34 0.63
CA LEU A 155 -14.44 -40.82 0.83
C LEU A 155 -14.43 -39.35 1.36
N ARG A 156 -13.27 -38.69 1.46
CA ARG A 156 -13.13 -37.27 1.92
C ARG A 156 -13.91 -36.98 3.21
N ARG A 157 -13.90 -37.88 4.20
CA ARG A 157 -14.57 -37.67 5.48
C ARG A 157 -13.84 -36.58 6.29
N THR A 158 -14.63 -35.67 6.90
CA THR A 158 -14.10 -34.63 7.79
C THR A 158 -13.61 -35.27 9.08
N VAL A 159 -12.33 -35.12 9.40
CA VAL A 159 -11.67 -35.68 10.60
C VAL A 159 -11.29 -34.62 11.62
N GLY A 160 -11.46 -33.33 11.28
CA GLY A 160 -11.16 -32.20 12.15
C GLY A 160 -11.31 -30.87 11.41
N TYR A 161 -10.97 -29.79 12.08
CA TYR A 161 -11.06 -28.44 11.54
C TYR A 161 -9.80 -27.62 11.85
N VAL A 162 -9.35 -26.83 10.89
CA VAL A 162 -8.40 -25.75 11.12
C VAL A 162 -9.18 -24.50 11.47
N LYS A 163 -9.05 -24.01 12.68
CA LYS A 163 -9.66 -22.77 13.16
C LYS A 163 -8.83 -21.57 12.71
N ALA A 164 -9.09 -21.07 11.51
CA ALA A 164 -8.33 -19.95 10.96
C ALA A 164 -8.74 -18.61 11.57
N VAL A 165 -9.99 -18.46 11.97
CA VAL A 165 -10.56 -17.32 12.72
C VAL A 165 -11.47 -17.91 13.79
N ASP A 166 -11.31 -17.48 15.05
CA ASP A 166 -12.05 -18.01 16.19
C ASP A 166 -12.49 -16.89 17.12
N ASP A 167 -13.71 -16.39 16.93
CA ASP A 167 -14.36 -15.37 17.74
C ASP A 167 -13.81 -13.93 17.57
N VAL A 168 -13.81 -13.43 16.33
CA VAL A 168 -13.34 -12.09 15.99
C VAL A 168 -14.51 -11.11 15.90
N SER A 169 -14.40 -9.95 16.59
CA SER A 169 -15.41 -8.89 16.58
C SER A 169 -14.75 -7.53 16.42
N PHE A 170 -15.25 -6.71 15.50
CA PHE A 170 -14.83 -5.31 15.28
C PHE A 170 -15.86 -4.57 14.42
N SER A 171 -15.75 -3.24 14.34
CA SER A 171 -16.59 -2.42 13.48
C SER A 171 -15.76 -1.42 12.68
N LEU A 172 -16.28 -0.99 11.54
CA LEU A 172 -15.64 -0.03 10.65
C LEU A 172 -16.64 1.07 10.29
N ARG A 173 -16.23 2.32 10.46
CA ARG A 173 -17.05 3.51 10.22
C ARG A 173 -16.72 4.15 8.87
N GLN A 174 -17.63 4.98 8.39
CA GLN A 174 -17.42 5.76 7.16
C GLN A 174 -16.17 6.65 7.28
N GLY A 175 -15.35 6.66 6.22
CA GLY A 175 -14.12 7.43 6.16
C GLY A 175 -12.99 6.93 7.06
N GLN A 176 -13.19 5.80 7.78
CA GLN A 176 -12.23 5.24 8.71
C GLN A 176 -11.31 4.21 8.03
N THR A 177 -10.07 4.17 8.46
CA THR A 177 -9.13 3.08 8.18
C THR A 177 -8.89 2.25 9.44
N LEU A 178 -9.36 1.00 9.43
CA LEU A 178 -9.07 0.00 10.46
C LEU A 178 -7.95 -0.91 9.96
N ALA A 179 -6.81 -0.93 10.66
CA ALA A 179 -5.72 -1.84 10.33
C ALA A 179 -5.86 -3.17 11.08
N LEU A 180 -5.79 -4.27 10.34
CA LEU A 180 -5.73 -5.62 10.88
C LEU A 180 -4.29 -6.14 10.77
N VAL A 181 -3.61 -6.27 11.91
CA VAL A 181 -2.18 -6.60 11.99
C VAL A 181 -1.92 -7.91 12.74
N GLY A 182 -0.75 -8.50 12.55
CA GLY A 182 -0.30 -9.74 13.18
C GLY A 182 0.62 -10.53 12.27
N GLU A 183 1.20 -11.62 12.76
CA GLU A 183 2.10 -12.49 11.99
C GLU A 183 1.42 -13.14 10.79
N SER A 184 2.24 -13.61 9.83
CA SER A 184 1.73 -14.39 8.71
C SER A 184 1.03 -15.67 9.19
N GLY A 185 -0.14 -15.96 8.62
CA GLY A 185 -0.94 -17.15 8.99
C GLY A 185 -1.87 -16.96 10.20
N CYS A 186 -1.91 -15.79 10.88
CA CYS A 186 -2.80 -15.59 12.02
C CYS A 186 -4.29 -15.39 11.67
N GLY A 187 -4.68 -15.44 10.38
CA GLY A 187 -6.08 -15.39 9.94
C GLY A 187 -6.55 -14.08 9.28
N LYS A 188 -5.72 -13.05 9.11
CA LYS A 188 -6.09 -11.73 8.55
C LYS A 188 -6.76 -11.81 7.18
N THR A 189 -6.07 -12.39 6.19
CA THR A 189 -6.61 -12.61 4.83
C THR A 189 -7.89 -13.45 4.85
N THR A 190 -7.95 -14.45 5.75
CA THR A 190 -9.15 -15.28 5.93
C THR A 190 -10.31 -14.45 6.44
N THR A 191 -10.07 -13.55 7.41
CA THR A 191 -11.08 -12.61 7.94
C THR A 191 -11.62 -11.71 6.82
N GLY A 192 -10.73 -11.07 6.04
CA GLY A 192 -11.15 -10.22 4.92
C GLY A 192 -11.99 -10.95 3.88
N LYS A 193 -11.58 -12.16 3.47
CA LYS A 193 -12.32 -12.99 2.52
C LYS A 193 -13.66 -13.49 3.08
N ALA A 194 -13.72 -13.81 4.38
CA ALA A 194 -14.94 -14.28 5.03
C ALA A 194 -15.99 -13.15 5.13
N ILE A 195 -15.59 -11.93 5.45
CA ILE A 195 -16.44 -10.74 5.45
C ILE A 195 -17.17 -10.59 4.11
N LEU A 196 -16.45 -10.72 3.00
CA LEU A 196 -17.00 -10.61 1.65
C LEU A 196 -17.71 -11.91 1.18
N GLN A 197 -17.89 -12.88 2.07
CA GLN A 197 -18.54 -14.15 1.79
C GLN A 197 -17.87 -14.95 0.64
N LEU A 198 -16.57 -14.82 0.45
CA LEU A 198 -15.82 -15.51 -0.61
C LEU A 198 -15.45 -16.95 -0.25
N LEU A 199 -15.58 -17.32 1.03
CA LEU A 199 -15.18 -18.65 1.55
C LEU A 199 -16.36 -19.59 1.82
N ARG A 200 -17.61 -19.23 1.46
CA ARG A 200 -18.83 -20.03 1.75
C ARG A 200 -18.77 -21.49 1.33
N GLN A 201 -18.06 -21.79 0.24
CA GLN A 201 -17.96 -23.17 -0.27
C GLN A 201 -16.77 -23.94 0.29
N GLN A 202 -15.82 -23.25 0.95
CA GLN A 202 -14.55 -23.82 1.38
C GLN A 202 -14.45 -23.99 2.88
N ALA A 203 -15.17 -23.17 3.66
CA ALA A 203 -15.11 -23.13 5.11
C ALA A 203 -16.50 -23.06 5.74
N ILE A 204 -16.59 -23.47 7.00
CA ILE A 204 -17.74 -23.24 7.86
C ILE A 204 -17.55 -21.84 8.44
N ILE A 205 -18.47 -20.93 8.13
CA ILE A 205 -18.48 -19.56 8.63
C ILE A 205 -19.65 -19.41 9.60
N SER A 206 -19.40 -18.91 10.79
CA SER A 206 -20.40 -18.57 11.79
C SER A 206 -20.10 -17.21 12.43
N GLY A 207 -21.05 -16.68 13.19
CA GLY A 207 -21.05 -15.29 13.62
C GLY A 207 -21.88 -14.42 12.68
N ARG A 208 -21.86 -13.11 12.87
CA ARG A 208 -22.61 -12.15 12.08
C ARG A 208 -21.67 -11.16 11.39
N VAL A 209 -21.92 -10.90 10.12
CA VAL A 209 -21.25 -9.85 9.36
C VAL A 209 -22.33 -8.96 8.75
N SER A 210 -22.47 -7.75 9.26
CA SER A 210 -23.45 -6.78 8.79
C SER A 210 -22.77 -5.70 7.97
N LEU A 211 -23.31 -5.40 6.80
CA LEU A 211 -22.91 -4.28 5.96
C LEU A 211 -24.14 -3.38 5.79
N PHE A 212 -24.07 -2.11 6.22
CA PHE A 212 -25.22 -1.20 6.27
C PHE A 212 -26.45 -1.84 6.98
N ASP A 213 -26.21 -2.47 8.15
CA ASP A 213 -27.21 -3.19 8.96
C ASP A 213 -27.79 -4.45 8.30
N GLU A 214 -27.42 -4.79 7.05
CA GLU A 214 -27.82 -6.01 6.39
C GLU A 214 -26.85 -7.17 6.72
N ASP A 215 -27.36 -8.27 7.25
CA ASP A 215 -26.56 -9.47 7.58
C ASP A 215 -26.18 -10.24 6.30
N LEU A 216 -24.92 -10.09 5.88
CA LEU A 216 -24.38 -10.71 4.67
C LEU A 216 -24.47 -12.25 4.68
N SER A 217 -24.50 -12.89 5.85
CA SER A 217 -24.54 -14.35 5.96
C SER A 217 -25.86 -14.92 5.43
N ARG A 218 -26.93 -14.12 5.50
CA ARG A 218 -28.29 -14.49 5.09
C ARG A 218 -28.61 -14.12 3.64
N LEU A 219 -27.80 -13.26 3.01
CA LEU A 219 -28.07 -12.81 1.66
C LEU A 219 -27.68 -13.87 0.60
N HIS A 220 -28.51 -13.99 -0.44
CA HIS A 220 -28.31 -14.88 -1.58
C HIS A 220 -28.69 -14.17 -2.89
N GLY A 221 -28.25 -14.71 -4.03
CA GLY A 221 -28.64 -14.22 -5.36
C GLY A 221 -28.42 -12.73 -5.56
N ALA A 222 -29.45 -12.02 -5.98
CA ALA A 222 -29.38 -10.59 -6.31
C ALA A 222 -29.04 -9.70 -5.11
N ASP A 223 -29.54 -10.04 -3.91
CA ASP A 223 -29.29 -9.27 -2.69
C ASP A 223 -27.81 -9.35 -2.28
N LEU A 224 -27.21 -10.53 -2.38
CA LEU A 224 -25.77 -10.69 -2.16
C LEU A 224 -24.94 -9.93 -3.19
N LEU A 225 -25.37 -9.89 -4.46
CA LEU A 225 -24.69 -9.11 -5.49
C LEU A 225 -24.75 -7.60 -5.19
N ARG A 226 -25.90 -7.08 -4.74
CA ARG A 226 -26.04 -5.69 -4.30
C ARG A 226 -25.11 -5.37 -3.13
N ALA A 227 -25.04 -6.24 -2.13
CA ALA A 227 -24.13 -6.07 -1.00
C ALA A 227 -22.64 -6.12 -1.44
N ARG A 228 -22.29 -7.02 -2.36
CA ARG A 228 -20.93 -7.10 -2.92
C ARG A 228 -20.52 -5.86 -3.71
N ARG A 229 -21.46 -5.14 -4.33
CA ARG A 229 -21.18 -3.83 -4.94
C ARG A 229 -20.64 -2.85 -3.90
N GLN A 230 -21.22 -2.85 -2.68
CA GLN A 230 -20.84 -1.90 -1.62
C GLN A 230 -19.52 -2.24 -0.94
N ALA A 231 -19.05 -3.48 -1.01
CA ALA A 231 -17.81 -3.92 -0.39
C ALA A 231 -16.94 -4.71 -1.38
N GLN A 232 -15.74 -4.23 -1.64
CA GLN A 232 -14.80 -4.80 -2.60
C GLN A 232 -13.48 -5.20 -1.93
N ILE A 233 -12.62 -5.93 -2.65
CA ILE A 233 -11.30 -6.35 -2.17
C ILE A 233 -10.21 -6.02 -3.18
N ILE A 234 -9.10 -5.50 -2.66
CA ILE A 234 -7.80 -5.43 -3.34
C ILE A 234 -6.96 -6.56 -2.79
N PHE A 235 -6.60 -7.52 -3.64
CA PHE A 235 -5.85 -8.71 -3.24
C PHE A 235 -4.34 -8.42 -3.11
N GLN A 236 -3.66 -9.23 -2.32
CA GLN A 236 -2.23 -9.17 -2.04
C GLN A 236 -1.36 -9.28 -3.30
N ASP A 237 -1.72 -10.17 -4.21
CA ASP A 237 -0.99 -10.38 -5.47
C ASP A 237 -1.77 -9.83 -6.66
N PRO A 238 -1.35 -8.68 -7.23
CA PRO A 238 -1.99 -8.11 -8.40
C PRO A 238 -1.80 -8.98 -9.66
N PHE A 239 -0.75 -9.83 -9.71
CA PHE A 239 -0.54 -10.75 -10.84
C PHE A 239 -1.59 -11.87 -10.85
N ALA A 240 -1.79 -12.50 -9.69
CA ALA A 240 -2.77 -13.58 -9.56
C ALA A 240 -4.23 -13.09 -9.61
N SER A 241 -4.46 -11.81 -9.32
CA SER A 241 -5.80 -11.22 -9.24
C SER A 241 -6.37 -10.76 -10.59
N LEU A 242 -5.53 -10.56 -11.60
CA LEU A 242 -5.94 -10.11 -12.95
C LEU A 242 -5.80 -11.25 -13.94
N ASP A 243 -6.86 -11.56 -14.71
CA ASP A 243 -6.76 -12.58 -15.76
C ASP A 243 -5.80 -12.11 -16.88
N PRO A 244 -4.65 -12.78 -17.09
CA PRO A 244 -3.66 -12.36 -18.07
C PRO A 244 -4.14 -12.49 -19.54
N ARG A 245 -5.26 -13.17 -19.77
CA ARG A 245 -5.85 -13.38 -21.11
C ARG A 245 -6.85 -12.27 -21.48
N MET A 246 -7.28 -11.47 -20.51
CA MET A 246 -8.22 -10.38 -20.71
C MET A 246 -7.48 -9.05 -20.86
N ARG A 247 -7.98 -8.16 -21.72
CA ARG A 247 -7.53 -6.76 -21.74
C ARG A 247 -8.00 -6.04 -20.48
N VAL A 248 -7.26 -5.03 -20.06
CA VAL A 248 -7.60 -4.23 -18.86
C VAL A 248 -9.04 -3.71 -18.92
N ARG A 249 -9.49 -3.21 -20.10
CA ARG A 249 -10.87 -2.79 -20.28
C ARG A 249 -11.87 -3.86 -19.86
N ALA A 250 -11.71 -5.08 -20.38
CA ALA A 250 -12.63 -6.19 -20.08
C ALA A 250 -12.60 -6.58 -18.59
N ILE A 251 -11.42 -6.56 -17.94
CA ILE A 251 -11.28 -6.83 -16.50
C ILE A 251 -12.06 -5.80 -15.67
N LEU A 252 -12.00 -4.52 -16.03
CA LEU A 252 -12.70 -3.46 -15.31
C LEU A 252 -14.21 -3.48 -15.60
N GLU A 253 -14.61 -3.74 -16.84
CA GLU A 253 -16.02 -3.84 -17.25
C GLU A 253 -16.74 -5.04 -16.65
N GLU A 254 -16.04 -6.16 -16.38
CA GLU A 254 -16.62 -7.36 -15.79
C GLU A 254 -17.40 -7.07 -14.50
N GLY A 255 -16.75 -6.34 -13.56
CA GLY A 255 -17.39 -5.93 -12.31
C GLY A 255 -18.58 -4.99 -12.53
N MET A 256 -18.45 -4.04 -13.47
CA MET A 256 -19.54 -3.10 -13.80
C MET A 256 -20.74 -3.85 -14.39
N ILE A 257 -20.53 -4.78 -15.33
CA ILE A 257 -21.60 -5.55 -15.94
C ILE A 257 -22.33 -6.42 -14.91
N ALA A 258 -21.58 -7.05 -14.01
CA ALA A 258 -22.14 -7.95 -13.01
C ALA A 258 -22.86 -7.24 -11.86
N LEU A 259 -22.35 -6.10 -11.41
CA LEU A 259 -22.78 -5.42 -10.18
C LEU A 259 -23.49 -4.08 -10.42
N ARG A 260 -23.42 -3.56 -11.65
CA ARG A 260 -24.07 -2.31 -12.09
C ARG A 260 -24.79 -2.53 -13.44
N PRO A 261 -25.75 -3.45 -13.51
CA PRO A 261 -26.43 -3.78 -14.76
C PRO A 261 -27.24 -2.61 -15.35
N GLU A 262 -27.51 -1.57 -14.56
CA GLU A 262 -28.15 -0.33 -14.99
C GLU A 262 -27.31 0.52 -15.96
N LEU A 263 -25.99 0.31 -16.00
CA LEU A 263 -25.09 1.08 -16.87
C LEU A 263 -25.09 0.55 -18.29
N ASP A 264 -25.33 1.40 -19.26
CA ASP A 264 -25.14 1.07 -20.68
C ASP A 264 -23.66 1.10 -21.08
N GLY A 265 -23.35 0.65 -22.30
CA GLY A 265 -21.97 0.56 -22.78
C GLY A 265 -21.28 1.94 -22.92
N ALA A 266 -22.03 2.98 -23.28
CA ALA A 266 -21.47 4.32 -23.43
C ALA A 266 -21.11 4.93 -22.08
N THR A 267 -22.00 4.81 -21.10
CA THR A 267 -21.76 5.26 -19.72
C THR A 267 -20.57 4.51 -19.09
N ARG A 268 -20.51 3.18 -19.27
CA ARG A 268 -19.33 2.41 -18.79
C ARG A 268 -18.03 2.92 -19.39
N ALA A 269 -18.00 3.21 -20.69
CA ALA A 269 -16.78 3.71 -21.34
C ALA A 269 -16.32 5.05 -20.76
N LEU A 270 -17.25 5.98 -20.46
CA LEU A 270 -16.94 7.27 -19.84
C LEU A 270 -16.41 7.08 -18.40
N LEU A 271 -17.09 6.25 -17.61
CA LEU A 271 -16.65 5.94 -16.23
C LEU A 271 -15.28 5.29 -16.19
N LEU A 272 -14.99 4.39 -17.12
CA LEU A 272 -13.66 3.76 -17.22
C LEU A 272 -12.57 4.78 -17.56
N ALA A 273 -12.84 5.70 -18.47
CA ALA A 273 -11.87 6.75 -18.81
C ALA A 273 -11.55 7.60 -17.58
N ALA A 274 -12.58 8.08 -16.87
CA ALA A 274 -12.39 8.85 -15.64
C ALA A 274 -11.68 8.07 -14.55
N LEU A 275 -11.99 6.77 -14.42
CA LEU A 275 -11.38 5.89 -13.43
C LEU A 275 -9.87 5.66 -13.68
N ILE A 276 -9.48 5.47 -14.94
CA ILE A 276 -8.07 5.30 -15.33
C ILE A 276 -7.27 6.55 -15.03
N ASP A 277 -7.81 7.74 -15.31
CA ASP A 277 -7.16 9.01 -14.96
C ASP A 277 -7.04 9.17 -13.44
N ARG A 278 -8.10 8.81 -12.70
CA ARG A 278 -8.14 8.89 -11.23
C ARG A 278 -7.08 8.03 -10.55
N VAL A 279 -6.78 6.85 -11.08
CA VAL A 279 -5.70 6.00 -10.55
C VAL A 279 -4.31 6.35 -11.13
N GLY A 280 -4.21 7.44 -11.90
CA GLY A 280 -2.96 7.96 -12.45
C GLY A 280 -2.34 7.06 -13.53
N LEU A 281 -3.18 6.46 -14.38
CA LEU A 281 -2.78 5.67 -15.53
C LEU A 281 -3.16 6.39 -16.84
N ARG A 282 -2.49 6.04 -17.94
CA ARG A 282 -2.81 6.58 -19.26
C ARG A 282 -3.97 5.81 -19.89
N GLN A 283 -4.73 6.44 -20.77
CA GLN A 283 -5.91 5.85 -21.43
C GLN A 283 -5.59 4.63 -22.31
N ASP A 284 -4.38 4.57 -22.88
CA ASP A 284 -3.92 3.44 -23.70
C ASP A 284 -3.86 2.10 -22.93
N VAL A 285 -3.80 2.16 -21.58
CA VAL A 285 -3.84 0.99 -20.68
C VAL A 285 -5.05 0.08 -20.94
N LEU A 286 -6.19 0.66 -21.27
CA LEU A 286 -7.45 -0.08 -21.47
C LEU A 286 -7.37 -1.13 -22.58
N GLN A 287 -6.49 -0.93 -23.58
CA GLN A 287 -6.36 -1.82 -24.74
C GLN A 287 -5.29 -2.90 -24.55
N ARG A 288 -4.52 -2.82 -23.47
CA ARG A 288 -3.36 -3.68 -23.22
C ARG A 288 -3.69 -4.80 -22.25
N TYR A 289 -2.79 -5.77 -22.13
CA TYR A 289 -2.91 -6.92 -21.25
C TYR A 289 -2.13 -6.72 -19.95
N PRO A 290 -2.56 -7.34 -18.82
CA PRO A 290 -1.90 -7.20 -17.52
C PRO A 290 -0.40 -7.49 -17.54
N HIS A 291 0.07 -8.45 -18.32
CA HIS A 291 1.47 -8.84 -18.37
C HIS A 291 2.40 -7.78 -19.00
N GLU A 292 1.84 -6.76 -19.67
CA GLU A 292 2.61 -5.68 -20.29
C GLU A 292 2.94 -4.54 -19.30
N PHE A 293 2.52 -4.64 -18.03
CA PHE A 293 2.65 -3.58 -17.03
C PHE A 293 3.62 -3.94 -15.91
N SER A 294 4.23 -2.89 -15.31
CA SER A 294 5.01 -3.03 -14.08
C SER A 294 4.11 -3.41 -12.88
N GLY A 295 4.73 -3.90 -11.78
CA GLY A 295 4.00 -4.25 -10.56
C GLY A 295 3.12 -3.11 -10.03
N GLY A 296 3.65 -1.89 -9.97
CA GLY A 296 2.89 -0.72 -9.53
C GLY A 296 1.74 -0.33 -10.45
N GLN A 297 1.90 -0.48 -11.77
CA GLN A 297 0.82 -0.24 -12.72
C GLN A 297 -0.28 -1.31 -12.58
N ARG A 298 0.07 -2.58 -12.39
CA ARG A 298 -0.89 -3.66 -12.11
C ARG A 298 -1.65 -3.42 -10.81
N GLN A 299 -0.97 -2.94 -9.80
CA GLN A 299 -1.63 -2.58 -8.54
C GLN A 299 -2.65 -1.46 -8.74
N ARG A 300 -2.32 -0.43 -9.52
CA ARG A 300 -3.28 0.63 -9.89
C ARG A 300 -4.47 0.09 -10.68
N ILE A 301 -4.26 -0.89 -11.57
CA ILE A 301 -5.34 -1.59 -12.29
C ILE A 301 -6.20 -2.40 -11.31
N ALA A 302 -5.61 -3.09 -10.33
CA ALA A 302 -6.35 -3.83 -9.30
C ALA A 302 -7.19 -2.89 -8.40
N ILE A 303 -6.63 -1.71 -8.06
CA ILE A 303 -7.37 -0.65 -7.35
C ILE A 303 -8.53 -0.15 -8.23
N ALA A 304 -8.26 0.16 -9.51
CA ALA A 304 -9.30 0.60 -10.44
C ALA A 304 -10.42 -0.43 -10.55
N ARG A 305 -10.11 -1.73 -10.59
CA ARG A 305 -11.12 -2.80 -10.62
C ARG A 305 -12.03 -2.77 -9.40
N ALA A 306 -11.47 -2.58 -8.21
CA ALA A 306 -12.27 -2.47 -6.99
C ALA A 306 -13.16 -1.21 -7.01
N LEU A 307 -12.64 -0.09 -7.51
CA LEU A 307 -13.34 1.20 -7.59
C LEU A 307 -14.41 1.27 -8.69
N ALA A 308 -14.33 0.40 -9.71
CA ALA A 308 -15.21 0.44 -10.89
C ALA A 308 -16.71 0.33 -10.55
N VAL A 309 -17.04 -0.23 -9.39
CA VAL A 309 -18.42 -0.39 -8.92
C VAL A 309 -18.81 0.62 -7.85
N GLU A 310 -17.93 1.57 -7.53
CA GLU A 310 -18.14 2.63 -6.52
C GLU A 310 -18.49 2.07 -5.13
N PRO A 311 -17.60 1.26 -4.52
CA PRO A 311 -17.85 0.69 -3.21
C PRO A 311 -17.73 1.73 -2.10
N GLN A 312 -18.33 1.46 -0.95
CA GLN A 312 -18.15 2.26 0.27
C GLN A 312 -17.18 1.62 1.27
N VAL A 313 -16.90 0.33 1.13
CA VAL A 313 -15.92 -0.40 1.94
C VAL A 313 -14.95 -1.13 1.02
N ILE A 314 -13.66 -1.00 1.27
CA ILE A 314 -12.62 -1.77 0.58
C ILE A 314 -11.79 -2.54 1.60
N VAL A 315 -11.71 -3.86 1.41
CA VAL A 315 -10.73 -4.71 2.08
C VAL A 315 -9.42 -4.64 1.30
N CYS A 316 -8.39 -4.06 1.88
CA CYS A 316 -7.05 -3.98 1.30
C CYS A 316 -6.19 -5.10 1.90
N ASP A 317 -6.04 -6.22 1.19
CA ASP A 317 -5.24 -7.37 1.65
C ASP A 317 -3.80 -7.21 1.17
N GLU A 318 -2.93 -6.67 2.04
CA GLU A 318 -1.52 -6.38 1.78
C GLU A 318 -1.25 -5.66 0.44
N PRO A 319 -1.91 -4.53 0.15
CA PRO A 319 -1.94 -3.94 -1.19
C PRO A 319 -0.60 -3.37 -1.67
N THR A 320 0.42 -3.34 -0.83
CA THR A 320 1.74 -2.77 -1.13
C THR A 320 2.92 -3.72 -0.88
N SER A 321 2.67 -4.94 -0.43
CA SER A 321 3.74 -5.88 0.00
C SER A 321 4.69 -6.31 -1.12
N ALA A 322 4.22 -6.36 -2.36
CA ALA A 322 5.00 -6.76 -3.53
C ALA A 322 5.63 -5.58 -4.30
N LEU A 323 5.58 -4.37 -3.74
CA LEU A 323 6.02 -3.14 -4.41
C LEU A 323 7.31 -2.59 -3.81
N ASP A 324 8.09 -1.92 -4.65
CA ASP A 324 9.22 -1.13 -4.16
C ASP A 324 8.75 0.09 -3.34
N VAL A 325 9.64 0.62 -2.49
CA VAL A 325 9.31 1.71 -1.54
C VAL A 325 8.69 2.93 -2.24
N SER A 326 9.21 3.30 -3.41
CA SER A 326 8.74 4.50 -4.11
C SER A 326 7.33 4.32 -4.68
N VAL A 327 7.02 3.13 -5.18
CA VAL A 327 5.68 2.78 -5.68
C VAL A 327 4.72 2.55 -4.52
N GLN A 328 5.18 1.95 -3.43
CA GLN A 328 4.39 1.83 -2.19
C GLN A 328 3.87 3.18 -1.72
N ALA A 329 4.76 4.20 -1.60
CA ALA A 329 4.35 5.55 -1.22
C ALA A 329 3.29 6.14 -2.15
N GLN A 330 3.43 5.95 -3.47
CA GLN A 330 2.44 6.40 -4.45
C GLN A 330 1.08 5.72 -4.26
N ILE A 331 1.05 4.42 -3.98
CA ILE A 331 -0.20 3.67 -3.75
C ILE A 331 -0.86 4.09 -2.44
N LEU A 332 -0.08 4.30 -1.37
CA LEU A 332 -0.62 4.76 -0.08
C LEU A 332 -1.23 6.17 -0.21
N ASN A 333 -0.55 7.10 -0.90
CA ASN A 333 -1.10 8.42 -1.18
C ASN A 333 -2.39 8.32 -2.01
N LEU A 334 -2.39 7.52 -3.09
CA LEU A 334 -3.58 7.31 -3.92
C LEU A 334 -4.77 6.80 -3.08
N LEU A 335 -4.58 5.81 -2.21
CA LEU A 335 -5.64 5.29 -1.36
C LEU A 335 -6.16 6.34 -0.38
N LYS A 336 -5.28 7.19 0.15
CA LYS A 336 -5.64 8.27 1.05
C LYS A 336 -6.44 9.37 0.34
N ASP A 337 -5.99 9.79 -0.85
CA ASP A 337 -6.69 10.77 -1.67
C ASP A 337 -8.10 10.27 -2.03
N LEU A 338 -8.21 9.00 -2.46
CA LEU A 338 -9.49 8.36 -2.76
C LEU A 338 -10.42 8.31 -1.54
N GLN A 339 -9.89 8.04 -0.34
CA GLN A 339 -10.67 8.04 0.90
C GLN A 339 -11.18 9.44 1.23
N GLN A 340 -10.34 10.46 1.11
CA GLN A 340 -10.73 11.85 1.36
C GLN A 340 -11.80 12.34 0.37
N GLU A 341 -11.68 11.98 -0.90
CA GLU A 341 -12.64 12.38 -1.94
C GLU A 341 -14.01 11.70 -1.80
N THR A 342 -14.03 10.41 -1.41
CA THR A 342 -15.25 9.60 -1.48
C THR A 342 -15.86 9.26 -0.12
N GLY A 343 -15.09 9.43 0.96
CA GLY A 343 -15.51 9.01 2.30
C GLY A 343 -15.60 7.49 2.48
N MET A 344 -14.97 6.70 1.58
CA MET A 344 -14.95 5.24 1.72
C MET A 344 -14.15 4.79 2.95
N ALA A 345 -14.47 3.61 3.45
CA ALA A 345 -13.80 3.01 4.59
C ALA A 345 -12.87 1.88 4.17
N TYR A 346 -11.73 1.75 4.84
CA TYR A 346 -10.75 0.70 4.57
C TYR A 346 -10.60 -0.27 5.73
N LEU A 347 -10.76 -1.56 5.46
CA LEU A 347 -10.18 -2.64 6.27
C LEU A 347 -8.80 -2.97 5.70
N PHE A 348 -7.75 -2.47 6.33
CA PHE A 348 -6.39 -2.54 5.81
C PHE A 348 -5.61 -3.66 6.50
N ILE A 349 -5.36 -4.74 5.79
CA ILE A 349 -4.59 -5.90 6.26
C ILE A 349 -3.13 -5.68 5.88
N THR A 350 -2.23 -5.66 6.85
CA THR A 350 -0.79 -5.49 6.62
C THR A 350 0.04 -6.05 7.78
N HIS A 351 1.29 -6.35 7.50
CA HIS A 351 2.31 -6.65 8.51
C HIS A 351 3.34 -5.50 8.65
N ASN A 352 3.22 -4.44 7.84
CA ASN A 352 4.10 -3.28 7.89
C ASN A 352 3.55 -2.22 8.85
N ILE A 353 4.20 -2.08 10.00
CA ILE A 353 3.78 -1.14 11.07
C ILE A 353 3.92 0.33 10.61
N GLY A 354 4.93 0.69 9.81
CA GLY A 354 5.06 2.06 9.28
C GLY A 354 3.85 2.46 8.42
N VAL A 355 3.28 1.52 7.65
CA VAL A 355 2.03 1.75 6.90
C VAL A 355 0.85 1.95 7.85
N VAL A 356 0.80 1.19 8.95
CA VAL A 356 -0.25 1.35 9.98
C VAL A 356 -0.14 2.71 10.67
N GLU A 357 1.07 3.13 11.05
CA GLU A 357 1.34 4.46 11.64
C GLU A 357 0.84 5.59 10.72
N TYR A 358 1.03 5.44 9.41
CA TYR A 358 0.67 6.46 8.42
C TYR A 358 -0.84 6.50 8.09
N LEU A 359 -1.53 5.35 8.00
CA LEU A 359 -2.91 5.28 7.49
C LEU A 359 -3.98 5.02 8.54
N ALA A 360 -3.68 4.22 9.59
CA ALA A 360 -4.73 3.64 10.41
C ALA A 360 -5.29 4.60 11.47
N ASP A 361 -6.62 4.65 11.61
CA ASP A 361 -7.32 5.30 12.71
C ASP A 361 -7.41 4.37 13.93
N GLU A 362 -7.76 3.11 13.66
CA GLU A 362 -7.84 2.05 14.66
C GLU A 362 -6.99 0.85 14.23
N VAL A 363 -6.50 0.11 15.20
CA VAL A 363 -5.70 -1.10 15.01
C VAL A 363 -6.33 -2.26 15.74
N VAL A 364 -6.40 -3.40 15.07
CA VAL A 364 -6.79 -4.69 15.62
C VAL A 364 -5.62 -5.65 15.45
N VAL A 365 -5.10 -6.18 16.56
CA VAL A 365 -3.97 -7.12 16.57
C VAL A 365 -4.51 -8.54 16.69
N MET A 366 -4.16 -9.39 15.70
CA MET A 366 -4.56 -10.80 15.66
C MET A 366 -3.40 -11.74 15.97
N LEU A 367 -3.67 -12.77 16.76
CA LEU A 367 -2.78 -13.89 17.05
C LEU A 367 -3.57 -15.20 17.03
N GLY A 368 -3.12 -16.19 16.22
CA GLY A 368 -3.72 -17.53 16.22
C GLY A 368 -5.25 -17.56 15.97
N GLY A 369 -5.76 -16.65 15.16
CA GLY A 369 -7.19 -16.59 14.79
C GLY A 369 -8.06 -15.76 15.74
N VAL A 370 -7.52 -15.16 16.80
CA VAL A 370 -8.26 -14.33 17.76
C VAL A 370 -7.70 -12.90 17.81
N ILE A 371 -8.52 -11.95 18.22
CA ILE A 371 -8.08 -10.59 18.54
C ILE A 371 -7.50 -10.58 19.95
N VAL A 372 -6.26 -10.09 20.08
CA VAL A 372 -5.57 -9.98 21.37
C VAL A 372 -5.52 -8.55 21.88
N GLU A 373 -5.56 -7.56 20.99
CA GLU A 373 -5.61 -6.16 21.36
C GLU A 373 -6.30 -5.35 20.26
N ALA A 374 -7.06 -4.32 20.62
CA ALA A 374 -7.72 -3.40 19.71
C ALA A 374 -7.84 -2.00 20.30
N GLY A 375 -7.84 -0.98 19.47
CA GLY A 375 -8.06 0.40 19.86
C GLY A 375 -7.52 1.43 18.89
N PRO A 376 -7.54 2.72 19.27
CA PRO A 376 -6.95 3.78 18.46
C PRO A 376 -5.49 3.49 18.13
N ALA A 377 -5.10 3.74 16.88
CA ALA A 377 -3.74 3.45 16.40
C ALA A 377 -2.68 4.14 17.27
N SER A 378 -2.91 5.41 17.64
CA SER A 378 -2.00 6.16 18.51
C SER A 378 -1.74 5.45 19.85
N ARG A 379 -2.74 4.84 20.47
CA ARG A 379 -2.59 4.13 21.74
C ARG A 379 -1.90 2.77 21.56
N VAL A 380 -2.42 1.94 20.65
CA VAL A 380 -1.91 0.56 20.47
C VAL A 380 -0.45 0.56 20.03
N LEU A 381 -0.02 1.55 19.22
CA LEU A 381 1.34 1.64 18.71
C LEU A 381 2.33 2.28 19.70
N SER A 382 1.88 3.19 20.58
CA SER A 382 2.75 3.87 21.55
C SER A 382 2.77 3.21 22.94
N ASP A 383 1.64 2.64 23.38
CA ASP A 383 1.47 2.03 24.70
C ASP A 383 0.70 0.70 24.61
N PRO A 384 1.28 -0.33 23.94
CA PRO A 384 0.65 -1.63 23.80
C PRO A 384 0.48 -2.32 25.17
N GLN A 385 -0.68 -2.90 25.41
CA GLN A 385 -1.00 -3.56 26.68
C GLN A 385 -0.70 -5.06 26.61
N HIS A 386 -1.00 -5.71 25.50
CA HIS A 386 -0.82 -7.16 25.34
C HIS A 386 0.64 -7.52 25.04
N GLU A 387 1.17 -8.56 25.70
CA GLU A 387 2.56 -8.99 25.56
C GLU A 387 2.96 -9.35 24.11
N TYR A 388 2.04 -9.93 23.34
CA TYR A 388 2.28 -10.20 21.92
C TYR A 388 2.43 -8.91 21.10
N THR A 389 1.59 -7.89 21.37
CA THR A 389 1.67 -6.60 20.67
C THR A 389 3.02 -5.92 20.96
N LYS A 390 3.48 -5.95 22.22
CA LYS A 390 4.80 -5.45 22.61
C LYS A 390 5.92 -6.15 21.82
N LYS A 391 5.87 -7.48 21.74
CA LYS A 391 6.85 -8.27 20.98
C LYS A 391 6.78 -7.96 19.48
N LEU A 392 5.57 -7.86 18.93
CA LEU A 392 5.35 -7.54 17.52
C LEU A 392 5.97 -6.19 17.16
N LEU A 393 5.72 -5.15 17.97
CA LEU A 393 6.24 -3.80 17.75
C LEU A 393 7.76 -3.74 18.01
N ALA A 394 8.28 -4.45 18.99
CA ALA A 394 9.72 -4.51 19.26
C ALA A 394 10.50 -5.26 18.17
N ALA A 395 9.86 -6.19 17.47
CA ALA A 395 10.47 -6.92 16.35
C ALA A 395 10.54 -6.12 15.04
N VAL A 396 9.84 -4.97 14.95
CA VAL A 396 9.86 -4.12 13.77
C VAL A 396 11.17 -3.34 13.71
N PRO A 397 12.01 -3.58 12.69
CA PRO A 397 13.24 -2.80 12.54
C PRO A 397 12.87 -1.34 12.26
N ARG A 398 13.36 -0.42 13.07
CA ARG A 398 13.20 1.03 12.85
C ARG A 398 14.46 1.60 12.26
N LEU A 399 14.32 2.48 11.27
CA LEU A 399 15.44 3.28 10.81
C LEU A 399 15.78 4.31 11.90
N ALA A 400 17.00 4.24 12.45
CA ALA A 400 17.58 5.33 13.21
C ALA A 400 17.98 6.43 12.21
N ILE A 401 17.01 7.14 11.64
CA ILE A 401 17.28 8.38 10.91
C ILE A 401 17.66 9.36 12.01
N ALA A 402 18.93 9.76 12.03
CA ALA A 402 19.37 10.87 12.87
C ALA A 402 18.45 12.05 12.53
N GLN A 403 17.57 12.40 13.47
CA GLN A 403 16.77 13.62 13.38
C GLN A 403 17.76 14.78 13.38
N ALA A 404 18.14 15.25 12.20
CA ALA A 404 18.74 16.55 12.02
C ALA A 404 17.65 17.59 12.33
N HIS A 405 17.22 17.66 13.60
CA HIS A 405 16.36 18.73 14.10
C HIS A 405 17.23 19.90 14.47
N SER A 406 17.07 20.93 13.69
CA SER A 406 16.93 22.32 14.15
C SER A 406 17.61 22.63 15.49
N THR A 407 18.87 23.00 15.42
CA THR A 407 19.40 23.99 16.33
C THR A 407 19.98 25.11 15.46
N VAL A 408 19.09 26.01 15.08
CA VAL A 408 19.49 27.35 14.65
C VAL A 408 19.00 28.24 15.77
N LEU A 409 19.97 28.68 16.57
CA LEU A 409 19.90 29.93 17.34
C LEU A 409 20.03 31.11 16.39
#